data_dd0ac2c8ca129d0452af199475c5d709
#
_entry.id   dd0ac2c8ca129d0452af199475c5d709
#
_cell.length_a   1.000
_cell.length_b   1.000
_cell.length_c   1.000
_cell.angle_alpha   90.00
_cell.angle_beta   90.00
_cell.angle_gamma   90.00
#
_symmetry.space_group_name_H-M   'P 1'
#
loop_
_entity.id
_entity.type
_entity.pdbx_description
1 polymer ?
#
loop_
_entity_poly.entity_id
_entity_poly.type
_entity_poly.pdbx_seq_one_letter_code
_entity_poly.pdbx_strand_id
1 'polypeptide(L)'
;MNPFEEKPAQVADGIRDWASVYPTPYCKQTVDPYTKIRIILMNGIEVEAALFKHQFHRNCPNNDLRRELALSRRIEQQQQKRVNWLKPLDETQLETTIGYEHVAVDLPAWLAQNEPNAYVKQALDFALLEDFDHLYRYANLLDLDAQIPAEQLVKSYVDITPGRPTIAEHRFPFEEVKNPVDFKTADIRTKLNTLIITSGEQQTMNFYMNLGNTYYNDLGRQLYLEIAMIEEQHVSHYGALLDPTCTWLENLLLHEYMECYLYYSFYEDELDPNVKSVWELHLEQEIAHLHQAVALLRQYEDK
;
A
#
# COMPACT_ATOMS: atom_id res chain seq x y z
N MET A 1 20.02 -6.32 5.90
CA MET A 1 20.60 -5.09 5.35
C MET A 1 20.29 -3.91 6.29
N ASN A 2 21.18 -2.94 6.44
CA ASN A 2 20.91 -1.68 7.15
C ASN A 2 20.97 -0.53 6.11
N PRO A 3 19.82 0.03 5.68
CA PRO A 3 19.81 1.00 4.59
C PRO A 3 20.54 2.31 4.91
N PHE A 4 20.74 2.65 6.19
CA PHE A 4 21.53 3.82 6.60
C PHE A 4 23.05 3.64 6.43
N GLU A 5 23.53 2.40 6.29
CA GLU A 5 24.95 2.08 6.10
C GLU A 5 25.29 1.81 4.62
N GLU A 6 24.26 1.63 3.78
CA GLU A 6 24.43 1.45 2.34
C GLU A 6 24.88 2.74 1.66
N LYS A 7 25.68 2.61 0.59
CA LYS A 7 26.13 3.76 -0.19
C LYS A 7 25.02 4.23 -1.12
N PRO A 8 24.43 5.43 -0.92
CA PRO A 8 23.36 5.89 -1.79
C PRO A 8 23.88 6.30 -3.17
N ALA A 9 23.06 6.07 -4.20
CA ALA A 9 23.21 6.73 -5.50
C ALA A 9 22.82 8.22 -5.39
N GLN A 10 23.06 9.01 -6.45
CA GLN A 10 22.51 10.36 -6.52
C GLN A 10 21.01 10.27 -6.86
N VAL A 11 20.16 10.97 -6.10
CA VAL A 11 18.69 10.93 -6.32
C VAL A 11 18.35 11.28 -7.77
N ALA A 12 18.99 12.28 -8.36
CA ALA A 12 18.74 12.71 -9.73
C ALA A 12 19.02 11.61 -10.80
N ASP A 13 19.89 10.66 -10.49
CA ASP A 13 20.19 9.53 -11.38
C ASP A 13 19.02 8.51 -11.46
N GLY A 14 18.05 8.62 -10.54
CA GLY A 14 16.82 7.82 -10.54
C GLY A 14 15.82 8.20 -11.63
N ILE A 15 15.92 9.41 -12.22
CA ILE A 15 14.99 9.85 -13.28
C ILE A 15 15.19 9.02 -14.55
N ARG A 16 14.10 8.50 -15.08
CA ARG A 16 14.07 7.70 -16.32
C ARG A 16 13.16 8.34 -17.36
N ASP A 17 13.40 8.00 -18.63
CA ASP A 17 12.41 8.26 -19.68
C ASP A 17 11.23 7.28 -19.60
N TRP A 18 10.11 7.64 -20.20
CA TRP A 18 8.87 6.85 -20.12
C TRP A 18 9.02 5.43 -20.68
N ALA A 19 9.84 5.23 -21.70
CA ALA A 19 10.01 3.92 -22.34
C ALA A 19 10.77 2.96 -21.42
N SER A 20 11.77 3.46 -20.66
CA SER A 20 12.50 2.66 -19.67
C SER A 20 11.72 2.42 -18.37
N VAL A 21 10.66 3.19 -18.13
CA VAL A 21 9.73 2.96 -17.00
C VAL A 21 8.76 1.81 -17.31
N TYR A 22 8.40 1.59 -18.58
CA TYR A 22 7.42 0.58 -18.97
C TYR A 22 7.97 -0.85 -18.74
N PRO A 23 7.39 -1.63 -17.81
CA PRO A 23 7.89 -2.96 -17.48
C PRO A 23 7.30 -4.05 -18.39
N THR A 24 7.85 -5.25 -18.29
CA THR A 24 7.19 -6.46 -18.80
C THR A 24 6.16 -6.93 -17.78
N PRO A 25 4.87 -7.04 -18.13
CA PRO A 25 3.85 -7.55 -17.23
C PRO A 25 4.09 -9.01 -16.82
N TYR A 26 3.61 -9.38 -15.63
CA TYR A 26 3.62 -10.79 -15.23
C TYR A 26 2.64 -11.63 -16.08
N CYS A 27 2.84 -12.94 -16.10
CA CYS A 27 1.92 -13.86 -16.77
C CYS A 27 0.77 -14.23 -15.81
N LYS A 28 -0.46 -13.83 -16.12
CA LYS A 28 -1.67 -14.06 -15.32
C LYS A 28 -1.87 -15.55 -14.94
N GLN A 29 -1.55 -16.47 -15.86
CA GLN A 29 -1.78 -17.90 -15.69
C GLN A 29 -0.78 -18.57 -14.73
N THR A 30 0.41 -18.01 -14.59
CA THR A 30 1.51 -18.64 -13.83
C THR A 30 1.96 -17.83 -12.61
N VAL A 31 1.57 -16.57 -12.51
CA VAL A 31 1.97 -15.72 -11.41
C VAL A 31 1.63 -16.33 -10.05
N ASP A 32 2.56 -16.22 -9.11
CA ASP A 32 2.29 -16.55 -7.73
C ASP A 32 1.37 -15.49 -7.10
N PRO A 33 0.34 -15.87 -6.32
CA PRO A 33 -0.54 -14.91 -5.64
C PRO A 33 0.22 -13.88 -4.80
N TYR A 34 1.30 -14.27 -4.13
CA TYR A 34 2.12 -13.32 -3.35
C TYR A 34 2.91 -12.34 -4.21
N THR A 35 3.35 -12.71 -5.41
CA THR A 35 3.89 -11.74 -6.37
C THR A 35 2.83 -10.68 -6.70
N LYS A 36 1.60 -11.11 -6.96
CA LYS A 36 0.49 -10.21 -7.28
C LYS A 36 0.16 -9.26 -6.13
N ILE A 37 0.01 -9.77 -4.91
CA ILE A 37 -0.32 -8.93 -3.75
C ILE A 37 0.81 -7.96 -3.37
N ARG A 38 2.09 -8.35 -3.56
CA ARG A 38 3.22 -7.43 -3.38
C ARG A 38 3.15 -6.26 -4.37
N ILE A 39 2.81 -6.53 -5.63
CA ILE A 39 2.60 -5.48 -6.65
C ILE A 39 1.46 -4.54 -6.25
N ILE A 40 0.33 -5.09 -5.79
CA ILE A 40 -0.81 -4.30 -5.34
C ILE A 40 -0.44 -3.42 -4.15
N LEU A 41 0.19 -4.00 -3.12
CA LEU A 41 0.61 -3.26 -1.94
C LEU A 41 1.60 -2.15 -2.30
N MET A 42 2.66 -2.46 -3.04
CA MET A 42 3.65 -1.43 -3.42
C MET A 42 3.06 -0.34 -4.31
N ASN A 43 2.11 -0.67 -5.18
CA ASN A 43 1.39 0.38 -5.91
C ASN A 43 0.68 1.36 -4.95
N GLY A 44 0.12 0.87 -3.86
CA GLY A 44 -0.50 1.69 -2.81
C GLY A 44 0.50 2.55 -2.06
N ILE A 45 1.60 1.96 -1.62
CA ILE A 45 2.69 2.66 -0.93
C ILE A 45 3.22 3.82 -1.78
N GLU A 46 3.53 3.59 -3.05
CA GLU A 46 4.02 4.60 -3.98
C GLU A 46 3.00 5.71 -4.29
N VAL A 47 1.70 5.37 -4.35
CA VAL A 47 0.64 6.37 -4.50
C VAL A 47 0.59 7.27 -3.26
N GLU A 48 0.64 6.68 -2.06
CA GLU A 48 0.60 7.42 -0.81
C GLU A 48 1.85 8.31 -0.65
N ALA A 49 3.05 7.80 -0.95
CA ALA A 49 4.29 8.57 -0.92
C ALA A 49 4.22 9.80 -1.84
N ALA A 50 3.71 9.62 -3.08
CA ALA A 50 3.52 10.73 -4.00
C ALA A 50 2.50 11.76 -3.47
N LEU A 51 1.38 11.31 -2.88
CA LEU A 51 0.36 12.18 -2.28
C LEU A 51 0.92 12.92 -1.06
N PHE A 52 1.63 12.25 -0.17
CA PHE A 52 2.30 12.84 0.98
C PHE A 52 3.26 13.97 0.55
N LYS A 53 4.15 13.70 -0.42
CA LYS A 53 5.10 14.70 -0.93
C LYS A 53 4.39 15.87 -1.64
N HIS A 54 3.25 15.64 -2.27
CA HIS A 54 2.41 16.73 -2.79
C HIS A 54 1.84 17.61 -1.68
N GLN A 55 1.36 17.02 -0.58
CA GLN A 55 0.84 17.77 0.56
C GLN A 55 1.95 18.51 1.29
N PHE A 56 3.09 17.86 1.53
CA PHE A 56 4.25 18.52 2.11
C PHE A 56 4.70 19.71 1.25
N HIS A 57 4.84 19.54 -0.05
CA HIS A 57 5.20 20.62 -0.98
C HIS A 57 4.23 21.84 -0.88
N ARG A 58 2.93 21.59 -0.81
CA ARG A 58 1.90 22.64 -0.70
C ARG A 58 1.98 23.41 0.61
N ASN A 59 2.40 22.76 1.68
CA ASN A 59 2.49 23.34 3.03
C ASN A 59 3.90 23.82 3.40
N CYS A 60 4.89 23.64 2.52
CA CYS A 60 6.27 24.05 2.76
C CYS A 60 6.53 25.46 2.20
N PRO A 61 6.94 26.44 3.03
CA PRO A 61 7.26 27.80 2.55
C PRO A 61 8.67 27.92 1.94
N ASN A 62 9.55 26.93 2.16
CA ASN A 62 10.93 26.95 1.72
C ASN A 62 11.06 26.41 0.28
N ASN A 63 11.47 27.25 -0.67
CA ASN A 63 11.57 26.86 -2.07
C ASN A 63 12.70 25.87 -2.36
N ASP A 64 13.78 25.86 -1.58
CA ASP A 64 14.88 24.92 -1.81
C ASP A 64 14.43 23.51 -1.38
N LEU A 65 13.81 23.41 -0.21
CA LEU A 65 13.20 22.15 0.23
C LEU A 65 12.10 21.67 -0.75
N ARG A 66 11.27 22.58 -1.30
CA ARG A 66 10.27 22.24 -2.32
C ARG A 66 10.88 21.67 -3.59
N ARG A 67 12.11 22.09 -3.98
CA ARG A 67 12.81 21.53 -5.14
C ARG A 67 13.27 20.10 -4.88
N GLU A 68 13.82 19.83 -3.71
CA GLU A 68 14.22 18.48 -3.29
C GLU A 68 13.02 17.53 -3.27
N LEU A 69 11.91 17.94 -2.65
CA LEU A 69 10.66 17.18 -2.66
C LEU A 69 10.10 16.95 -4.07
N ALA A 70 10.27 17.88 -4.99
CA ALA A 70 9.83 17.72 -6.36
C ALA A 70 10.67 16.69 -7.13
N LEU A 71 11.96 16.59 -6.82
CA LEU A 71 12.87 15.63 -7.43
C LEU A 71 12.54 14.19 -7.01
N SER A 72 12.52 13.89 -5.70
CA SER A 72 12.20 12.54 -5.21
C SER A 72 10.78 12.13 -5.61
N ARG A 73 9.78 12.99 -5.42
CA ARG A 73 8.40 12.74 -5.87
C ARG A 73 8.31 12.35 -7.36
N ARG A 74 9.15 12.95 -8.23
CA ARG A 74 9.15 12.60 -9.66
C ARG A 74 9.60 11.15 -9.88
N ILE A 75 10.54 10.68 -9.09
CA ILE A 75 11.03 9.31 -9.17
C ILE A 75 9.97 8.34 -8.66
N GLU A 76 9.36 8.60 -7.51
CA GLU A 76 8.26 7.79 -6.97
C GLU A 76 7.05 7.69 -7.92
N GLN A 77 6.72 8.78 -8.61
CA GLN A 77 5.71 8.71 -9.66
C GLN A 77 6.09 7.74 -10.79
N GLN A 78 7.38 7.62 -11.09
CA GLN A 78 7.89 6.65 -12.07
C GLN A 78 7.89 5.22 -11.51
N GLN A 79 8.25 5.05 -10.26
CA GLN A 79 8.19 3.77 -9.54
C GLN A 79 6.75 3.27 -9.48
N GLN A 80 5.81 4.12 -9.05
CA GLN A 80 4.38 3.79 -9.03
C GLN A 80 3.88 3.34 -10.41
N LYS A 81 4.25 4.05 -11.50
CA LYS A 81 3.85 3.65 -12.85
C LYS A 81 4.45 2.29 -13.21
N ARG A 82 5.73 2.06 -12.91
CA ARG A 82 6.37 0.78 -13.19
C ARG A 82 5.69 -0.36 -12.44
N VAL A 83 5.43 -0.21 -11.16
CA VAL A 83 4.75 -1.22 -10.34
C VAL A 83 3.34 -1.50 -10.87
N ASN A 84 2.54 -0.45 -11.11
CA ASN A 84 1.17 -0.61 -11.58
C ASN A 84 1.08 -1.25 -12.98
N TRP A 85 2.03 -0.95 -13.89
CA TRP A 85 2.06 -1.51 -15.24
C TRP A 85 2.60 -2.96 -15.31
N LEU A 86 3.03 -3.55 -14.19
CA LEU A 86 3.30 -5.00 -14.09
C LEU A 86 2.03 -5.83 -14.25
N LYS A 87 0.84 -5.26 -14.02
CA LYS A 87 -0.43 -5.94 -14.23
C LYS A 87 -0.67 -6.18 -15.72
N PRO A 88 -1.03 -7.42 -16.15
CA PRO A 88 -1.29 -7.73 -17.55
C PRO A 88 -2.66 -7.21 -18.02
N LEU A 89 -2.80 -7.01 -19.33
CA LEU A 89 -4.02 -6.47 -19.95
C LEU A 89 -5.22 -7.43 -19.88
N ASP A 90 -4.98 -8.73 -19.79
CA ASP A 90 -6.01 -9.78 -19.77
C ASP A 90 -6.53 -10.09 -18.36
N GLU A 91 -6.06 -9.38 -17.35
CA GLU A 91 -6.61 -9.44 -16.00
C GLU A 91 -7.80 -8.49 -15.87
N THR A 92 -8.96 -9.07 -15.59
CA THR A 92 -10.22 -8.31 -15.46
C THR A 92 -10.23 -7.47 -14.18
N GLN A 93 -11.14 -6.49 -14.13
CA GLN A 93 -11.34 -5.67 -12.94
C GLN A 93 -11.60 -6.53 -11.70
N LEU A 94 -12.48 -7.53 -11.81
CA LEU A 94 -12.88 -8.35 -10.68
C LEU A 94 -11.78 -9.33 -10.25
N GLU A 95 -10.99 -9.88 -11.17
CA GLU A 95 -9.78 -10.67 -10.82
C GLU A 95 -8.74 -9.81 -10.10
N THR A 96 -8.60 -8.55 -10.50
CA THR A 96 -7.76 -7.59 -9.78
C THR A 96 -8.32 -7.32 -8.38
N THR A 97 -9.65 -7.15 -8.25
CA THR A 97 -10.32 -6.95 -6.96
C THR A 97 -10.07 -8.10 -5.99
N ILE A 98 -10.12 -9.36 -6.44
CA ILE A 98 -9.73 -10.50 -5.59
C ILE A 98 -8.29 -10.37 -5.10
N GLY A 99 -7.39 -9.82 -5.90
CA GLY A 99 -6.03 -9.52 -5.47
C GLY A 99 -5.96 -8.43 -4.39
N TYR A 100 -6.78 -7.39 -4.49
CA TYR A 100 -6.91 -6.34 -3.45
C TYR A 100 -7.43 -6.93 -2.14
N GLU A 101 -8.50 -7.73 -2.20
CA GLU A 101 -9.05 -8.38 -1.00
C GLU A 101 -8.07 -9.41 -0.40
N HIS A 102 -7.26 -10.06 -1.23
CA HIS A 102 -6.19 -10.93 -0.73
C HIS A 102 -5.14 -10.12 0.07
N VAL A 103 -4.77 -8.91 -0.40
CA VAL A 103 -3.93 -8.00 0.40
C VAL A 103 -4.64 -7.61 1.69
N ALA A 104 -5.92 -7.23 1.60
CA ALA A 104 -6.70 -6.74 2.73
C ALA A 104 -6.86 -7.77 3.86
N VAL A 105 -6.89 -9.07 3.54
CA VAL A 105 -6.94 -10.11 4.59
C VAL A 105 -5.55 -10.56 5.07
N ASP A 106 -4.55 -10.64 4.20
CA ASP A 106 -3.22 -11.14 4.57
C ASP A 106 -2.39 -10.08 5.31
N LEU A 107 -2.43 -8.83 4.84
CA LEU A 107 -1.61 -7.77 5.40
C LEU A 107 -1.94 -7.48 6.87
N PRO A 108 -3.18 -7.14 7.26
CA PRO A 108 -3.49 -6.86 8.66
C PRO A 108 -3.29 -8.10 9.54
N ALA A 109 -3.55 -9.31 9.04
CA ALA A 109 -3.30 -10.54 9.78
C ALA A 109 -1.80 -10.73 10.08
N TRP A 110 -0.94 -10.50 9.09
CA TRP A 110 0.51 -10.60 9.26
C TRP A 110 1.05 -9.50 10.18
N LEU A 111 0.61 -8.25 10.00
CA LEU A 111 1.00 -7.12 10.85
C LEU A 111 0.57 -7.38 12.30
N ALA A 112 -0.65 -7.83 12.54
CA ALA A 112 -1.18 -8.10 13.88
C ALA A 112 -0.40 -9.19 14.64
N GLN A 113 0.11 -10.21 13.92
CA GLN A 113 0.93 -11.25 14.53
C GLN A 113 2.27 -10.72 15.08
N ASN A 114 2.79 -9.66 14.47
CA ASN A 114 4.10 -9.09 14.78
C ASN A 114 4.02 -7.73 15.49
N GLU A 115 2.81 -7.21 15.73
CA GLU A 115 2.58 -5.89 16.34
C GLU A 115 2.82 -5.92 17.87
N PRO A 116 3.83 -5.15 18.37
CA PRO A 116 4.11 -5.12 19.81
C PRO A 116 3.12 -4.26 20.61
N ASN A 117 2.42 -3.32 19.98
CA ASN A 117 1.45 -2.46 20.65
C ASN A 117 0.05 -3.12 20.62
N ALA A 118 -0.44 -3.51 21.80
CA ALA A 118 -1.73 -4.20 21.92
C ALA A 118 -2.93 -3.38 21.41
N TYR A 119 -2.88 -2.07 21.48
CA TYR A 119 -3.94 -1.19 20.98
C TYR A 119 -3.97 -1.18 19.44
N VAL A 120 -2.81 -1.06 18.80
CA VAL A 120 -2.69 -1.14 17.33
C VAL A 120 -3.05 -2.55 16.85
N LYS A 121 -2.60 -3.59 17.56
CA LYS A 121 -3.01 -4.97 17.25
C LYS A 121 -4.53 -5.14 17.25
N GLN A 122 -5.23 -4.60 18.22
CA GLN A 122 -6.70 -4.66 18.25
C GLN A 122 -7.35 -3.92 17.09
N ALA A 123 -6.77 -2.82 16.64
CA ALA A 123 -7.25 -2.10 15.47
C ALA A 123 -7.09 -2.95 14.19
N LEU A 124 -5.95 -3.63 14.02
CA LEU A 124 -5.71 -4.56 12.91
C LEU A 124 -6.66 -5.77 12.95
N ASP A 125 -6.82 -6.40 14.10
CA ASP A 125 -7.72 -7.56 14.27
C ASP A 125 -9.20 -7.20 14.00
N PHE A 126 -9.59 -5.96 14.25
CA PHE A 126 -10.98 -5.51 14.04
C PHE A 126 -11.32 -5.35 12.56
N ALA A 127 -10.57 -4.57 11.80
CA ALA A 127 -10.87 -4.32 10.40
C ALA A 127 -10.73 -5.58 9.54
N LEU A 128 -9.81 -6.49 9.89
CA LEU A 128 -9.65 -7.79 9.23
C LEU A 128 -10.97 -8.58 9.14
N LEU A 129 -11.89 -8.42 10.09
CA LEU A 129 -13.19 -9.11 10.03
C LEU A 129 -14.06 -8.60 8.87
N GLU A 130 -14.00 -7.31 8.58
CA GLU A 130 -14.72 -6.69 7.47
C GLU A 130 -14.06 -7.05 6.13
N ASP A 131 -12.74 -7.12 6.08
CA ASP A 131 -11.98 -7.51 4.87
C ASP A 131 -12.31 -8.95 4.43
N PHE A 132 -12.51 -9.87 5.36
CA PHE A 132 -13.02 -11.20 5.03
C PHE A 132 -14.43 -11.18 4.45
N ASP A 133 -15.32 -10.30 4.90
CA ASP A 133 -16.62 -10.08 4.29
C ASP A 133 -16.46 -9.63 2.82
N HIS A 134 -15.61 -8.67 2.58
CA HIS A 134 -15.35 -8.13 1.24
C HIS A 134 -14.84 -9.22 0.30
N LEU A 135 -13.82 -9.97 0.70
CA LEU A 135 -13.26 -11.08 -0.08
C LEU A 135 -14.34 -12.10 -0.47
N TYR A 136 -15.17 -12.53 0.47
CA TYR A 136 -16.20 -13.55 0.19
C TYR A 136 -17.30 -13.02 -0.73
N ARG A 137 -17.69 -11.77 -0.58
CA ARG A 137 -18.72 -11.14 -1.43
C ARG A 137 -18.22 -10.94 -2.85
N TYR A 138 -16.98 -10.49 -3.03
CA TYR A 138 -16.37 -10.39 -4.36
C TYR A 138 -16.07 -11.75 -4.97
N ALA A 139 -15.71 -12.76 -4.18
CA ALA A 139 -15.59 -14.14 -4.66
C ALA A 139 -16.93 -14.68 -5.20
N ASN A 140 -18.04 -14.42 -4.51
CA ASN A 140 -19.36 -14.78 -4.98
C ASN A 140 -19.71 -14.03 -6.27
N LEU A 141 -19.38 -12.74 -6.39
CA LEU A 141 -19.62 -11.96 -7.61
C LEU A 141 -18.79 -12.50 -8.79
N LEU A 142 -17.53 -12.91 -8.54
CA LEU A 142 -16.65 -13.50 -9.55
C LEU A 142 -17.20 -14.84 -10.09
N ASP A 143 -17.69 -15.69 -9.20
CA ASP A 143 -18.32 -16.93 -9.60
C ASP A 143 -19.63 -16.68 -10.39
N LEU A 144 -20.46 -15.74 -9.93
CA LEU A 144 -21.72 -15.40 -10.58
C LEU A 144 -21.52 -14.81 -11.99
N ASP A 145 -20.61 -13.89 -12.15
CA ASP A 145 -20.44 -13.09 -13.37
C ASP A 145 -19.48 -13.73 -14.38
N ALA A 146 -18.45 -14.43 -13.91
CA ALA A 146 -17.40 -14.99 -14.76
C ALA A 146 -17.27 -16.52 -14.67
N GLN A 147 -17.95 -17.17 -13.74
CA GLN A 147 -17.83 -18.61 -13.45
C GLN A 147 -16.39 -19.01 -13.12
N ILE A 148 -15.66 -18.14 -12.43
CA ILE A 148 -14.29 -18.35 -11.95
C ILE A 148 -14.36 -18.48 -10.43
N PRO A 149 -14.07 -19.65 -9.85
CA PRO A 149 -13.87 -19.78 -8.41
C PRO A 149 -12.67 -18.97 -7.95
N ALA A 150 -12.84 -18.10 -6.96
CA ALA A 150 -11.78 -17.20 -6.51
C ALA A 150 -10.59 -17.96 -5.91
N GLU A 151 -10.79 -19.19 -5.43
CA GLU A 151 -9.73 -20.10 -4.97
C GLU A 151 -8.67 -20.39 -6.05
N GLN A 152 -9.02 -20.28 -7.34
CA GLN A 152 -8.06 -20.40 -8.42
C GLN A 152 -7.06 -19.23 -8.45
N LEU A 153 -7.45 -18.07 -7.94
CA LEU A 153 -6.65 -16.85 -7.91
C LEU A 153 -5.80 -16.76 -6.65
N VAL A 154 -6.38 -17.10 -5.49
CA VAL A 154 -5.69 -17.03 -4.19
C VAL A 154 -4.97 -18.35 -3.82
N LYS A 155 -5.24 -19.43 -4.54
CA LYS A 155 -4.70 -20.78 -4.30
C LYS A 155 -4.92 -21.23 -2.84
N SER A 156 -3.89 -21.82 -2.23
CA SER A 156 -3.93 -22.30 -0.84
C SER A 156 -3.55 -21.24 0.20
N TYR A 157 -3.39 -20.00 -0.21
CA TYR A 157 -2.98 -18.94 0.72
C TYR A 157 -4.14 -18.39 1.57
N VAL A 158 -5.34 -18.37 1.01
CA VAL A 158 -6.55 -17.96 1.74
C VAL A 158 -7.68 -18.96 1.50
N ASP A 159 -8.36 -19.35 2.56
CA ASP A 159 -9.57 -20.17 2.46
C ASP A 159 -10.80 -19.28 2.25
N ILE A 160 -11.52 -19.51 1.15
CA ILE A 160 -12.80 -18.87 0.88
C ILE A 160 -13.90 -19.83 1.31
N THR A 161 -14.72 -19.41 2.29
CA THR A 161 -15.77 -20.25 2.85
C THR A 161 -17.15 -19.79 2.35
N PRO A 162 -17.74 -20.45 1.35
CA PRO A 162 -19.07 -20.09 0.85
C PRO A 162 -20.12 -20.15 1.97
N GLY A 163 -21.04 -19.18 1.97
CA GLY A 163 -22.14 -19.14 2.94
C GLY A 163 -21.74 -18.79 4.37
N ARG A 164 -20.50 -18.41 4.63
CA ARG A 164 -20.10 -17.84 5.92
C ARG A 164 -20.89 -16.55 6.16
N PRO A 165 -21.43 -16.34 7.39
CA PRO A 165 -22.01 -15.07 7.76
C PRO A 165 -20.96 -13.97 7.61
N THR A 166 -21.34 -12.88 6.96
CA THR A 166 -20.49 -11.74 6.70
C THR A 166 -20.97 -10.54 7.50
N ILE A 167 -20.06 -9.63 7.80
CA ILE A 167 -20.33 -8.41 8.53
C ILE A 167 -19.85 -7.25 7.67
N ALA A 168 -20.77 -6.37 7.30
CA ALA A 168 -20.45 -5.08 6.70
C ALA A 168 -21.12 -4.02 7.56
N GLU A 169 -20.36 -3.31 8.36
CA GLU A 169 -20.88 -2.32 9.29
C GLU A 169 -20.50 -0.92 8.86
N HIS A 170 -21.52 -0.09 8.60
CA HIS A 170 -21.36 1.34 8.53
C HIS A 170 -21.39 1.92 9.93
N ARG A 171 -20.22 2.25 10.45
CA ARG A 171 -20.11 2.90 11.75
C ARG A 171 -20.36 4.40 11.65
N PHE A 172 -20.72 4.99 12.77
CA PHE A 172 -20.79 6.43 12.84
C PHE A 172 -19.37 7.03 12.78
N PRO A 173 -19.12 8.11 12.01
CA PRO A 173 -17.75 8.58 11.73
C PRO A 173 -16.86 8.83 12.95
N PHE A 174 -17.44 9.18 14.11
CA PHE A 174 -16.66 9.39 15.34
C PHE A 174 -16.07 8.10 15.92
N GLU A 175 -16.63 6.95 15.59
CA GLU A 175 -16.15 5.64 16.05
C GLU A 175 -14.87 5.21 15.36
N GLU A 176 -14.58 5.81 14.17
CA GLU A 176 -13.36 5.57 13.41
C GLU A 176 -12.15 6.30 14.02
N VAL A 177 -12.38 7.35 14.79
CA VAL A 177 -11.29 8.16 15.35
C VAL A 177 -10.61 7.41 16.49
N LYS A 178 -9.40 6.92 16.26
CA LYS A 178 -8.55 6.26 17.25
C LYS A 178 -7.66 7.27 17.97
N ASN A 179 -7.15 6.89 19.13
CA ASN A 179 -6.10 7.65 19.78
C ASN A 179 -4.79 7.47 19.01
N PRO A 180 -4.07 8.54 18.69
CA PRO A 180 -2.81 8.44 17.97
C PRO A 180 -1.74 7.74 18.82
N VAL A 181 -0.84 7.05 18.15
CA VAL A 181 0.35 6.43 18.75
C VAL A 181 1.43 7.51 18.91
N ASP A 182 2.04 7.60 20.06
CA ASP A 182 3.21 8.47 20.28
C ASP A 182 4.45 7.88 19.60
N PHE A 183 4.84 8.39 18.46
CA PHE A 183 5.98 7.89 17.68
C PHE A 183 7.34 8.17 18.32
N LYS A 184 7.42 9.04 19.36
CA LYS A 184 8.67 9.25 20.12
C LYS A 184 9.02 8.04 20.97
N THR A 185 8.02 7.34 21.46
CA THR A 185 8.19 6.21 22.39
C THR A 185 7.81 4.86 21.78
N ALA A 186 7.06 4.83 20.70
CA ALA A 186 6.62 3.59 20.04
C ALA A 186 7.78 2.79 19.44
N ASP A 187 7.62 1.48 19.44
CA ASP A 187 8.51 0.58 18.69
C ASP A 187 8.51 0.95 17.19
N ILE A 188 9.63 0.76 16.53
CA ILE A 188 9.74 1.03 15.09
C ILE A 188 8.75 0.21 14.26
N ARG A 189 8.46 -1.03 14.66
CA ARG A 189 7.46 -1.88 13.99
C ARG A 189 6.08 -1.26 14.04
N THR A 190 5.66 -0.74 15.20
CA THR A 190 4.37 -0.05 15.34
C THR A 190 4.27 1.14 14.39
N LYS A 191 5.33 1.96 14.28
CA LYS A 191 5.38 3.09 13.35
C LYS A 191 5.22 2.63 11.89
N LEU A 192 5.97 1.60 11.51
CA LEU A 192 5.89 1.06 10.15
C LEU A 192 4.54 0.39 9.89
N ASN A 193 4.04 -0.42 10.82
CA ASN A 193 2.76 -1.11 10.66
C ASN A 193 1.61 -0.14 10.46
N THR A 194 1.56 0.97 11.22
CA THR A 194 0.51 1.99 11.06
C THR A 194 0.58 2.70 9.71
N LEU A 195 1.78 3.00 9.21
CA LEU A 195 1.97 3.59 7.87
C LEU A 195 1.59 2.61 6.76
N ILE A 196 2.07 1.37 6.83
CA ILE A 196 1.84 0.33 5.81
C ILE A 196 0.35 0.05 5.67
N ILE A 197 -0.35 -0.18 6.78
CA ILE A 197 -1.77 -0.52 6.72
C ILE A 197 -2.61 0.68 6.22
N THR A 198 -2.32 1.89 6.69
CA THR A 198 -3.02 3.10 6.21
C THR A 198 -2.85 3.28 4.70
N SER A 199 -1.65 3.06 4.17
CA SER A 199 -1.38 3.16 2.73
C SER A 199 -2.05 2.05 1.93
N GLY A 200 -2.11 0.84 2.46
CA GLY A 200 -2.82 -0.29 1.85
C GLY A 200 -4.31 -0.01 1.70
N GLU A 201 -4.96 0.43 2.78
CA GLU A 201 -6.39 0.78 2.79
C GLU A 201 -6.69 1.99 1.90
N GLN A 202 -5.85 3.01 1.94
CA GLN A 202 -5.98 4.18 1.05
C GLN A 202 -5.99 3.75 -0.42
N GLN A 203 -5.17 2.80 -0.79
CA GLN A 203 -5.12 2.25 -2.14
C GLN A 203 -6.39 1.48 -2.48
N THR A 204 -6.89 0.63 -1.58
CA THR A 204 -8.10 -0.18 -1.77
C THR A 204 -9.32 0.72 -1.93
N MET A 205 -9.48 1.70 -1.04
CA MET A 205 -10.52 2.73 -1.15
C MET A 205 -10.47 3.44 -2.50
N ASN A 206 -9.30 3.95 -2.92
CA ASN A 206 -9.14 4.66 -4.19
C ASN A 206 -9.48 3.77 -5.39
N PHE A 207 -9.12 2.49 -5.34
CA PHE A 207 -9.41 1.55 -6.41
C PHE A 207 -10.93 1.35 -6.55
N TYR A 208 -11.65 1.09 -5.48
CA TYR A 208 -13.11 0.86 -5.53
C TYR A 208 -13.88 2.13 -5.88
N MET A 209 -13.51 3.28 -5.33
CA MET A 209 -14.15 4.56 -5.65
C MET A 209 -13.99 4.96 -7.12
N ASN A 210 -12.84 4.66 -7.73
CA ASN A 210 -12.56 5.06 -9.10
C ASN A 210 -13.02 4.06 -10.16
N LEU A 211 -13.07 2.77 -9.85
CA LEU A 211 -13.41 1.72 -10.81
C LEU A 211 -14.79 1.09 -10.60
N GLY A 212 -15.32 1.11 -9.37
CA GLY A 212 -16.59 0.48 -9.05
C GLY A 212 -17.76 1.00 -9.88
N ASN A 213 -17.78 2.30 -10.17
CA ASN A 213 -18.81 2.94 -10.99
C ASN A 213 -18.79 2.51 -12.47
N THR A 214 -17.70 1.91 -12.93
CA THR A 214 -17.54 1.43 -14.32
C THR A 214 -17.87 -0.06 -14.48
N TYR A 215 -18.21 -0.76 -13.39
CA TYR A 215 -18.56 -2.15 -13.46
C TYR A 215 -19.79 -2.37 -14.37
N TYR A 216 -19.81 -3.46 -15.14
CA TYR A 216 -20.72 -3.60 -16.27
C TYR A 216 -22.18 -3.93 -15.90
N ASN A 217 -22.47 -4.32 -14.65
CA ASN A 217 -23.85 -4.57 -14.18
C ASN A 217 -24.14 -3.87 -12.84
N ASP A 218 -25.42 -3.70 -12.54
CA ASP A 218 -25.85 -2.93 -11.36
C ASP A 218 -25.57 -3.64 -10.04
N LEU A 219 -25.59 -4.97 -10.00
CA LEU A 219 -25.30 -5.73 -8.78
C LEU A 219 -23.84 -5.47 -8.33
N GLY A 220 -22.91 -5.61 -9.26
CA GLY A 220 -21.50 -5.32 -8.97
C GLY A 220 -21.26 -3.86 -8.63
N ARG A 221 -21.89 -2.92 -9.36
CA ARG A 221 -21.78 -1.48 -9.04
C ARG A 221 -22.24 -1.15 -7.62
N GLN A 222 -23.35 -1.76 -7.17
CA GLN A 222 -23.84 -1.58 -5.81
C GLN A 222 -22.88 -2.18 -4.78
N LEU A 223 -22.33 -3.36 -5.05
CA LEU A 223 -21.34 -4.00 -4.19
C LEU A 223 -20.07 -3.15 -4.03
N TYR A 224 -19.52 -2.65 -5.15
CA TYR A 224 -18.37 -1.76 -5.10
C TYR A 224 -18.65 -0.46 -4.35
N LEU A 225 -19.86 0.12 -4.52
CA LEU A 225 -20.26 1.32 -3.78
C LEU A 225 -20.28 1.06 -2.27
N GLU A 226 -20.91 -0.02 -1.84
CA GLU A 226 -21.05 -0.38 -0.44
C GLU A 226 -19.68 -0.63 0.20
N ILE A 227 -18.84 -1.47 -0.42
CA ILE A 227 -17.52 -1.80 0.10
C ILE A 227 -16.60 -0.58 0.08
N ALA A 228 -16.63 0.26 -0.97
CA ALA A 228 -15.83 1.49 -0.98
C ALA A 228 -16.11 2.42 0.22
N MET A 229 -17.34 2.44 0.72
CA MET A 229 -17.69 3.22 1.92
C MET A 229 -17.11 2.59 3.20
N ILE A 230 -16.97 1.28 3.26
CA ILE A 230 -16.30 0.59 4.37
C ILE A 230 -14.78 0.84 4.31
N GLU A 231 -14.17 0.76 3.13
CA GLU A 231 -12.75 1.06 2.96
C GLU A 231 -12.40 2.50 3.35
N GLU A 232 -13.29 3.46 3.12
CA GLU A 232 -13.11 4.83 3.62
C GLU A 232 -13.07 4.88 5.16
N GLN A 233 -13.88 4.05 5.83
CA GLN A 233 -13.84 3.91 7.29
C GLN A 233 -12.52 3.27 7.74
N HIS A 234 -11.98 2.27 7.03
CA HIS A 234 -10.68 1.67 7.32
C HIS A 234 -9.55 2.71 7.21
N VAL A 235 -9.54 3.53 6.16
CA VAL A 235 -8.57 4.64 6.03
C VAL A 235 -8.63 5.59 7.20
N SER A 236 -9.83 5.98 7.64
CA SER A 236 -10.04 6.86 8.81
C SER A 236 -9.59 6.19 10.10
N HIS A 237 -9.91 4.90 10.25
CA HIS A 237 -9.58 4.08 11.42
C HIS A 237 -8.05 3.96 11.61
N TYR A 238 -7.33 3.57 10.57
CA TYR A 238 -5.88 3.39 10.64
C TYR A 238 -5.13 4.72 10.59
N GLY A 239 -5.59 5.67 9.79
CA GLY A 239 -5.00 7.01 9.70
C GLY A 239 -5.04 7.77 11.02
N ALA A 240 -6.07 7.54 11.86
CA ALA A 240 -6.16 8.12 13.20
C ALA A 240 -5.07 7.61 14.17
N LEU A 241 -4.43 6.48 13.88
CA LEU A 241 -3.33 5.95 14.69
C LEU A 241 -2.00 6.69 14.48
N LEU A 242 -1.85 7.40 13.37
CA LEU A 242 -0.62 8.12 13.06
C LEU A 242 -0.39 9.27 14.05
N ASP A 243 0.88 9.55 14.36
CA ASP A 243 1.24 10.61 15.30
C ASP A 243 1.11 11.99 14.66
N PRO A 244 0.12 12.82 15.06
CA PRO A 244 -0.06 14.16 14.51
C PRO A 244 1.00 15.17 14.96
N THR A 245 1.89 14.79 15.89
CA THR A 245 2.95 15.66 16.40
C THR A 245 4.26 15.54 15.63
N CYS A 246 4.39 14.53 14.76
CA CYS A 246 5.53 14.40 13.87
C CYS A 246 5.57 15.56 12.86
N THR A 247 6.77 16.10 12.65
CA THR A 247 6.99 17.09 11.60
C THR A 247 6.87 16.47 10.20
N TRP A 248 6.74 17.30 9.18
CA TRP A 248 6.74 16.83 7.79
C TRP A 248 8.03 16.08 7.41
N LEU A 249 9.18 16.51 7.93
CA LEU A 249 10.46 15.86 7.66
C LEU A 249 10.63 14.55 8.45
N GLU A 250 10.11 14.46 9.67
CA GLU A 250 10.06 13.21 10.43
C GLU A 250 9.17 12.17 9.72
N ASN A 251 8.01 12.59 9.24
CA ASN A 251 7.14 11.72 8.44
C ASN A 251 7.80 11.31 7.12
N LEU A 252 8.48 12.24 6.42
CA LEU A 252 9.24 11.89 5.22
C LEU A 252 10.26 10.79 5.50
N LEU A 253 11.06 10.94 6.56
CA LEU A 253 12.05 9.92 6.94
C LEU A 253 11.41 8.54 7.22
N LEU A 254 10.24 8.52 7.86
CA LEU A 254 9.54 7.27 8.14
C LEU A 254 8.99 6.62 6.86
N HIS A 255 8.49 7.40 5.90
CA HIS A 255 8.05 6.91 4.59
C HIS A 255 9.21 6.26 3.82
N GLU A 256 10.33 6.95 3.66
CA GLU A 256 11.48 6.43 2.95
C GLU A 256 12.06 5.15 3.61
N TYR A 257 12.04 5.12 4.94
CA TYR A 257 12.49 3.92 5.68
C TYR A 257 11.52 2.75 5.50
N MET A 258 10.21 3.01 5.49
CA MET A 258 9.17 2.01 5.22
C MET A 258 9.35 1.41 3.81
N GLU A 259 9.59 2.24 2.80
CA GLU A 259 9.79 1.81 1.43
C GLU A 259 11.05 0.97 1.28
N CYS A 260 12.17 1.37 1.87
CA CYS A 260 13.37 0.52 1.96
C CYS A 260 13.09 -0.84 2.58
N TYR A 261 12.32 -0.88 3.69
CA TYR A 261 11.96 -2.11 4.37
C TYR A 261 11.12 -3.03 3.48
N LEU A 262 10.09 -2.51 2.82
CA LEU A 262 9.19 -3.27 1.96
C LEU A 262 9.89 -3.78 0.71
N TYR A 263 10.62 -2.93 -0.01
CA TYR A 263 11.35 -3.34 -1.21
C TYR A 263 12.42 -4.39 -0.91
N TYR A 264 13.13 -4.25 0.22
CA TYR A 264 14.08 -5.28 0.64
C TYR A 264 13.40 -6.60 0.97
N SER A 265 12.31 -6.58 1.74
CA SER A 265 11.54 -7.78 2.08
C SER A 265 11.00 -8.48 0.83
N PHE A 266 10.45 -7.70 -0.10
CA PHE A 266 9.90 -8.24 -1.34
C PHE A 266 10.99 -8.77 -2.26
N TYR A 267 12.13 -8.10 -2.35
CA TYR A 267 13.28 -8.61 -3.10
C TYR A 267 13.75 -9.97 -2.58
N GLU A 268 13.84 -10.15 -1.27
CA GLU A 268 14.28 -11.43 -0.67
C GLU A 268 13.31 -12.56 -1.03
N ASP A 269 11.99 -12.31 -0.99
CA ASP A 269 10.96 -13.34 -1.10
C ASP A 269 10.39 -13.50 -2.53
N GLU A 270 10.76 -12.65 -3.48
CA GLU A 270 10.19 -12.67 -4.82
C GLU A 270 10.66 -13.85 -5.65
N LEU A 271 9.70 -14.57 -6.25
CA LEU A 271 9.92 -15.74 -7.08
C LEU A 271 9.98 -15.42 -8.58
N ASP A 272 9.33 -14.36 -9.03
CA ASP A 272 9.37 -13.93 -10.44
C ASP A 272 10.64 -13.10 -10.68
N PRO A 273 11.57 -13.56 -11.54
CA PRO A 273 12.85 -12.87 -11.74
C PRO A 273 12.70 -11.46 -12.32
N ASN A 274 11.67 -11.23 -13.15
CA ASN A 274 11.41 -9.94 -13.76
C ASN A 274 10.88 -8.94 -12.70
N VAL A 275 9.92 -9.37 -11.89
CA VAL A 275 9.39 -8.56 -10.78
C VAL A 275 10.48 -8.33 -9.73
N LYS A 276 11.28 -9.34 -9.40
CA LYS A 276 12.42 -9.22 -8.48
C LYS A 276 13.40 -8.13 -8.89
N SER A 277 13.69 -8.02 -10.20
CA SER A 277 14.57 -6.98 -10.72
C SER A 277 13.99 -5.56 -10.57
N VAL A 278 12.66 -5.43 -10.53
CA VAL A 278 11.99 -4.16 -10.24
C VAL A 278 12.17 -3.80 -8.76
N TRP A 279 12.00 -4.77 -7.86
CA TRP A 279 12.20 -4.55 -6.42
C TRP A 279 13.64 -4.13 -6.11
N GLU A 280 14.64 -4.77 -6.73
CA GLU A 280 16.06 -4.42 -6.58
C GLU A 280 16.35 -2.97 -7.02
N LEU A 281 15.87 -2.59 -8.20
CA LEU A 281 16.06 -1.24 -8.74
C LEU A 281 15.40 -0.18 -7.85
N HIS A 282 14.19 -0.44 -7.39
CA HIS A 282 13.48 0.52 -6.54
C HIS A 282 14.12 0.62 -5.16
N LEU A 283 14.58 -0.51 -4.59
CA LEU A 283 15.34 -0.48 -3.32
C LEU A 283 16.58 0.43 -3.39
N GLU A 284 17.34 0.36 -4.50
CA GLU A 284 18.48 1.26 -4.71
C GLU A 284 18.08 2.73 -4.74
N GLN A 285 16.92 3.04 -5.33
CA GLN A 285 16.37 4.39 -5.38
C GLN A 285 15.89 4.85 -4.01
N GLU A 286 15.19 3.99 -3.25
CA GLU A 286 14.71 4.32 -1.92
C GLU A 286 15.84 4.50 -0.90
N ILE A 287 16.93 3.78 -1.01
CA ILE A 287 18.15 4.06 -0.20
C ILE A 287 18.65 5.50 -0.48
N ALA A 288 18.61 5.96 -1.73
CA ALA A 288 19.01 7.34 -2.04
C ALA A 288 18.01 8.37 -1.46
N HIS A 289 16.71 8.10 -1.54
CA HIS A 289 15.67 8.95 -0.93
C HIS A 289 15.80 9.00 0.59
N LEU A 290 16.02 7.87 1.25
CA LEU A 290 16.24 7.80 2.70
C LEU A 290 17.42 8.66 3.15
N HIS A 291 18.57 8.57 2.47
CA HIS A 291 19.72 9.40 2.76
C HIS A 291 19.45 10.88 2.51
N GLN A 292 18.68 11.22 1.47
CA GLN A 292 18.22 12.59 1.22
C GLN A 292 17.32 13.07 2.38
N ALA A 293 16.35 12.27 2.83
CA ALA A 293 15.47 12.62 3.94
C ALA A 293 16.24 12.88 5.24
N VAL A 294 17.24 12.04 5.54
CA VAL A 294 18.17 12.27 6.68
C VAL A 294 18.92 13.60 6.56
N ALA A 295 19.43 13.90 5.35
CA ALA A 295 20.17 15.15 5.12
C ALA A 295 19.25 16.37 5.28
N LEU A 296 18.03 16.31 4.78
CA LEU A 296 17.03 17.38 4.89
C LEU A 296 16.60 17.59 6.35
N LEU A 297 16.36 16.51 7.10
CA LEU A 297 16.00 16.59 8.53
C LEU A 297 17.11 17.27 9.33
N ARG A 298 18.37 16.89 9.12
CA ARG A 298 19.53 17.53 9.74
C ARG A 298 19.68 19.00 9.36
N GLN A 299 19.46 19.33 8.09
CA GLN A 299 19.66 20.68 7.58
C GLN A 299 18.59 21.67 8.07
N TYR A 300 17.33 21.21 8.20
CA TYR A 300 16.21 22.11 8.44
C TYR A 300 15.60 22.02 9.84
N GLU A 301 15.88 20.95 10.59
CA GLU A 301 15.33 20.74 11.92
C GLU A 301 16.39 20.43 12.99
N ASP A 302 17.69 20.38 12.64
CA ASP A 302 18.80 20.07 13.55
C ASP A 302 18.63 18.74 14.32
N LYS A 303 18.02 17.72 13.68
CA LYS A 303 17.71 16.40 14.26
C LYS A 303 18.52 15.27 13.63
#